data_a14694760f62d9e4397bfad45e0577cc
#
_entry.id   a14694760f62d9e4397bfad45e0577cc
#
_cell.length_a   1.000
_cell.length_b   1.000
_cell.length_c   1.000
_cell.angle_alpha   90.00
_cell.angle_beta   90.00
_cell.angle_gamma   90.00
#
_symmetry.space_group_name_H-M   'P 1'
#
loop_
_entity.id
_entity.type
_entity.pdbx_description
1 polymer ?
#
loop_
_entity_poly.entity_id
_entity_poly.type
_entity_poly.pdbx_seq_one_letter_code
_entity_poly.pdbx_strand_id
1 'polypeptide(L)'
;QAILFESGIYAVLPTDMPENLALSVLDVAGAPAQAAKLVRPGDTVVVIGGGGKSGMLCLYEAKKRAGVTGKVICVGGSPKSTNRAKSLNLADVYFAADATDAVGMYNKIMEHTDGKLADLVINCVNIPNTEMASILSCRDGGTVYFFSMATSFTQAALGAEGVGKDVNMIIGNGYSKGHAAIALQLMRESPELRKLFEEMFC
;
A
#
# COMPACT_ATOMS: atom_id res chain seq x y z
N GLN A 1 30.32 9.96 6.95
CA GLN A 1 30.28 9.63 8.38
C GLN A 1 28.90 9.94 8.93
N ALA A 2 28.26 8.99 9.60
CA ALA A 2 26.94 9.16 10.21
C ALA A 2 27.06 9.10 11.74
N ILE A 3 26.21 9.83 12.42
CA ILE A 3 26.10 9.79 13.89
C ILE A 3 24.82 9.05 14.24
N LEU A 4 24.93 7.95 14.95
CA LEU A 4 23.79 7.19 15.46
C LEU A 4 23.68 7.48 16.97
N PHE A 5 22.52 8.02 17.38
CA PHE A 5 22.22 8.20 18.79
C PHE A 5 21.90 6.85 19.44
N GLU A 6 22.15 6.71 20.74
CA GLU A 6 21.87 5.50 21.51
C GLU A 6 20.39 5.05 21.38
N SER A 7 19.47 6.01 21.34
CA SER A 7 18.04 5.78 21.12
C SER A 7 17.64 5.69 19.64
N GLY A 8 18.60 5.79 18.71
CA GLY A 8 18.35 5.78 17.29
C GLY A 8 17.83 4.45 16.79
N ILE A 9 16.96 4.51 15.78
CA ILE A 9 16.43 3.31 15.13
C ILE A 9 17.33 2.97 13.97
N TYR A 10 17.78 1.73 13.91
CA TYR A 10 18.61 1.23 12.81
C TYR A 10 18.25 -0.21 12.47
N ALA A 11 18.62 -0.63 11.29
CA ALA A 11 18.58 -2.02 10.87
C ALA A 11 19.97 -2.44 10.36
N VAL A 12 20.41 -3.60 10.80
CA VAL A 12 21.63 -4.21 10.25
C VAL A 12 21.28 -4.82 8.90
N LEU A 13 21.96 -4.36 7.86
CA LEU A 13 21.75 -4.90 6.52
C LEU A 13 22.30 -6.32 6.43
N PRO A 14 21.58 -7.24 5.78
CA PRO A 14 22.11 -8.55 5.45
C PRO A 14 23.32 -8.45 4.53
N THR A 15 24.32 -9.28 4.73
CA THR A 15 25.55 -9.29 3.91
C THR A 15 25.29 -9.70 2.45
N ASP A 16 24.19 -10.37 2.19
CA ASP A 16 23.74 -10.82 0.86
C ASP A 16 22.80 -9.83 0.15
N MET A 17 22.58 -8.65 0.74
CA MET A 17 21.70 -7.63 0.18
C MET A 17 22.50 -6.41 -0.30
N PRO A 18 22.46 -6.07 -1.60
CA PRO A 18 23.08 -4.86 -2.12
C PRO A 18 22.54 -3.60 -1.41
N GLU A 19 23.41 -2.63 -1.12
CA GLU A 19 23.06 -1.41 -0.39
C GLU A 19 21.96 -0.59 -1.10
N ASN A 20 22.03 -0.48 -2.42
CA ASN A 20 21.04 0.23 -3.22
C ASN A 20 19.66 -0.44 -3.18
N LEU A 21 19.60 -1.78 -3.20
CA LEU A 21 18.37 -2.52 -2.99
C LEU A 21 17.81 -2.25 -1.59
N ALA A 22 18.64 -2.39 -0.56
CA ALA A 22 18.23 -2.13 0.82
C ALA A 22 17.71 -0.68 0.98
N LEU A 23 18.41 0.30 0.41
CA LEU A 23 17.99 1.70 0.45
C LEU A 23 16.63 1.90 -0.24
N SER A 24 16.42 1.31 -1.42
CA SER A 24 15.17 1.43 -2.17
C SER A 24 13.96 0.88 -1.41
N VAL A 25 14.16 -0.18 -0.64
CA VAL A 25 13.12 -0.86 0.16
C VAL A 25 12.88 -0.14 1.49
N LEU A 26 13.95 0.30 2.16
CA LEU A 26 13.87 0.97 3.45
C LEU A 26 13.29 2.38 3.35
N ASP A 27 13.49 3.06 2.22
CA ASP A 27 12.86 4.36 1.91
C ASP A 27 11.33 4.35 2.06
N VAL A 28 10.70 3.21 1.82
CA VAL A 28 9.24 3.04 1.89
C VAL A 28 8.80 1.99 2.91
N ALA A 29 9.66 1.61 3.84
CA ALA A 29 9.44 0.50 4.77
C ALA A 29 8.17 0.64 5.64
N GLY A 30 7.74 1.88 5.89
CA GLY A 30 6.51 2.15 6.64
C GLY A 30 5.25 1.62 5.98
N ALA A 31 5.20 1.62 4.64
CA ALA A 31 4.02 1.18 3.89
C ALA A 31 3.69 -0.31 4.11
N PRO A 32 4.59 -1.27 3.81
CA PRO A 32 4.32 -2.69 4.07
C PRO A 32 4.19 -3.00 5.56
N ALA A 33 4.86 -2.26 6.44
CA ALA A 33 4.74 -2.48 7.89
C ALA A 33 3.36 -2.10 8.41
N GLN A 34 2.73 -1.05 7.90
CA GLN A 34 1.34 -0.73 8.22
C GLN A 34 0.38 -1.75 7.60
N ALA A 35 0.61 -2.21 6.37
CA ALA A 35 -0.16 -3.29 5.79
C ALA A 35 -0.10 -4.55 6.68
N ALA A 36 1.10 -4.93 7.14
CA ALA A 36 1.29 -6.05 8.06
C ALA A 36 0.53 -5.91 9.38
N LYS A 37 0.40 -4.69 9.88
CA LYS A 37 -0.30 -4.39 11.14
C LYS A 37 -1.82 -4.36 10.98
N LEU A 38 -2.32 -3.89 9.84
CA LEU A 38 -3.73 -3.60 9.63
C LEU A 38 -4.51 -4.74 9.01
N VAL A 39 -3.92 -5.46 8.04
CA VAL A 39 -4.60 -6.55 7.32
C VAL A 39 -4.88 -7.73 8.22
N ARG A 40 -6.10 -8.24 8.15
CA ARG A 40 -6.58 -9.43 8.86
C ARG A 40 -6.93 -10.55 7.87
N PRO A 41 -6.87 -11.81 8.29
CA PRO A 41 -7.35 -12.92 7.47
C PRO A 41 -8.81 -12.70 7.04
N GLY A 42 -9.07 -12.83 5.75
CA GLY A 42 -10.40 -12.65 5.17
C GLY A 42 -10.73 -11.23 4.71
N ASP A 43 -9.87 -10.23 5.00
CA ASP A 43 -10.11 -8.85 4.58
C ASP A 43 -10.12 -8.69 3.05
N THR A 44 -10.97 -7.78 2.59
CA THR A 44 -10.87 -7.17 1.27
C THR A 44 -9.98 -5.93 1.36
N VAL A 45 -8.83 -5.97 0.68
CA VAL A 45 -7.82 -4.90 0.71
C VAL A 45 -7.66 -4.28 -0.67
N VAL A 46 -7.78 -2.96 -0.77
CA VAL A 46 -7.51 -2.18 -1.98
C VAL A 46 -6.19 -1.44 -1.81
N VAL A 47 -5.27 -1.59 -2.76
CA VAL A 47 -4.01 -0.82 -2.80
C VAL A 47 -4.02 0.09 -4.02
N ILE A 48 -4.20 1.39 -3.79
CA ILE A 48 -4.13 2.43 -4.81
C ILE A 48 -2.66 2.81 -5.02
N GLY A 49 -2.21 2.75 -6.27
CA GLY A 49 -0.78 2.85 -6.61
C GLY A 49 -0.04 1.52 -6.50
N GLY A 50 -0.77 0.40 -6.59
CA GLY A 50 -0.26 -0.96 -6.38
C GLY A 50 0.89 -1.39 -7.29
N GLY A 51 1.09 -0.74 -8.46
CA GLY A 51 2.23 -1.00 -9.34
C GLY A 51 3.47 -0.14 -9.07
N GLY A 52 3.44 0.74 -8.07
CA GLY A 52 4.58 1.53 -7.60
C GLY A 52 5.41 0.81 -6.54
N LYS A 53 6.54 1.41 -6.16
CA LYS A 53 7.47 0.85 -5.16
C LYS A 53 6.77 0.46 -3.86
N SER A 54 6.15 1.41 -3.19
CA SER A 54 5.40 1.18 -1.94
C SER A 54 4.23 0.24 -2.13
N GLY A 55 3.48 0.41 -3.24
CA GLY A 55 2.29 -0.36 -3.53
C GLY A 55 2.56 -1.85 -3.71
N MET A 56 3.63 -2.23 -4.42
CA MET A 56 4.00 -3.63 -4.61
C MET A 56 4.36 -4.32 -3.29
N LEU A 57 5.06 -3.62 -2.39
CA LEU A 57 5.37 -4.14 -1.05
C LEU A 57 4.10 -4.28 -0.20
N CYS A 58 3.18 -3.32 -0.29
CA CYS A 58 1.89 -3.42 0.38
C CYS A 58 1.03 -4.56 -0.16
N LEU A 59 0.99 -4.76 -1.48
CA LEU A 59 0.26 -5.86 -2.09
C LEU A 59 0.78 -7.22 -1.65
N TYR A 60 2.11 -7.41 -1.66
CA TYR A 60 2.72 -8.65 -1.19
C TYR A 60 2.33 -8.96 0.26
N GLU A 61 2.51 -7.99 1.15
CA GLU A 61 2.19 -8.17 2.56
C GLU A 61 0.68 -8.33 2.79
N ALA A 62 -0.16 -7.60 2.06
CA ALA A 62 -1.61 -7.72 2.14
C ALA A 62 -2.08 -9.12 1.70
N LYS A 63 -1.58 -9.63 0.57
CA LYS A 63 -1.94 -10.96 0.07
C LYS A 63 -1.55 -12.07 1.03
N LYS A 64 -0.34 -11.97 1.59
CA LYS A 64 0.16 -12.89 2.61
C LYS A 64 -0.75 -12.93 3.85
N ARG A 65 -1.24 -11.77 4.31
CA ARG A 65 -2.02 -11.67 5.54
C ARG A 65 -3.50 -11.87 5.38
N ALA A 66 -4.09 -11.40 4.28
CA ALA A 66 -5.49 -11.65 3.98
C ALA A 66 -5.77 -13.14 3.76
N GLY A 67 -4.75 -13.88 3.30
CA GLY A 67 -4.83 -15.32 3.10
C GLY A 67 -5.80 -15.72 2.00
N VAL A 68 -6.14 -17.00 1.97
CA VAL A 68 -6.95 -17.61 0.88
C VAL A 68 -8.42 -17.17 0.89
N THR A 69 -8.92 -16.66 2.00
CA THR A 69 -10.32 -16.20 2.14
C THR A 69 -10.47 -14.70 1.93
N GLY A 70 -9.33 -13.96 1.92
CA GLY A 70 -9.33 -12.53 1.65
C GLY A 70 -9.26 -12.23 0.16
N LYS A 71 -9.45 -10.96 -0.17
CA LYS A 71 -9.37 -10.45 -1.55
C LYS A 71 -8.46 -9.23 -1.59
N VAL A 72 -7.45 -9.25 -2.45
CA VAL A 72 -6.53 -8.12 -2.63
C VAL A 72 -6.70 -7.53 -4.03
N ILE A 73 -6.92 -6.22 -4.09
CA ILE A 73 -7.20 -5.48 -5.32
C ILE A 73 -6.06 -4.49 -5.57
N CYS A 74 -5.42 -4.62 -6.71
CA CYS A 74 -4.38 -3.71 -7.21
C CYS A 74 -4.98 -2.66 -8.13
N VAL A 75 -4.91 -1.40 -7.76
CA VAL A 75 -5.27 -0.26 -8.61
C VAL A 75 -3.98 0.46 -9.02
N GLY A 76 -3.73 0.53 -10.33
CA GLY A 76 -2.61 1.29 -10.89
C GLY A 76 -3.09 2.49 -11.69
N GLY A 77 -2.23 3.50 -11.87
CA GLY A 77 -2.52 4.67 -12.71
C GLY A 77 -2.38 4.38 -14.22
N SER A 78 -1.92 3.18 -14.60
CA SER A 78 -1.76 2.78 -16.01
C SER A 78 -1.74 1.26 -16.15
N PRO A 79 -2.05 0.72 -17.36
CA PRO A 79 -1.90 -0.71 -17.65
C PRO A 79 -0.46 -1.21 -17.41
N LYS A 80 0.56 -0.40 -17.70
CA LYS A 80 1.97 -0.77 -17.45
C LYS A 80 2.23 -1.01 -15.97
N SER A 81 1.70 -0.15 -15.09
CA SER A 81 1.91 -0.29 -13.64
C SER A 81 1.15 -1.49 -13.07
N THR A 82 -0.08 -1.74 -13.50
CA THR A 82 -0.84 -2.91 -13.06
C THR A 82 -0.26 -4.22 -13.56
N ASN A 83 0.23 -4.26 -14.81
CA ASN A 83 0.87 -5.46 -15.37
C ASN A 83 2.14 -5.85 -14.61
N ARG A 84 2.87 -4.89 -14.07
CA ARG A 84 4.03 -5.13 -13.22
C ARG A 84 3.65 -5.90 -11.95
N ALA A 85 2.62 -5.48 -11.23
CA ALA A 85 2.12 -6.20 -10.07
C ALA A 85 1.50 -7.55 -10.43
N LYS A 86 0.84 -7.62 -11.60
CA LYS A 86 0.23 -8.84 -12.12
C LYS A 86 1.25 -9.90 -12.50
N SER A 87 2.40 -9.53 -13.06
CA SER A 87 3.47 -10.48 -13.42
C SER A 87 4.03 -11.23 -12.21
N LEU A 88 3.91 -10.64 -11.01
CA LEU A 88 4.31 -11.23 -9.74
C LEU A 88 3.13 -11.83 -8.94
N ASN A 89 1.94 -11.85 -9.51
CA ASN A 89 0.72 -12.35 -8.85
C ASN A 89 0.48 -11.76 -7.45
N LEU A 90 0.67 -10.42 -7.31
CA LEU A 90 0.61 -9.72 -6.03
C LEU A 90 -0.81 -9.42 -5.54
N ALA A 91 -1.84 -9.63 -6.36
CA ALA A 91 -3.24 -9.38 -6.02
C ALA A 91 -4.16 -10.40 -6.70
N ASP A 92 -5.45 -10.35 -6.38
CA ASP A 92 -6.50 -11.19 -6.99
C ASP A 92 -7.17 -10.47 -8.15
N VAL A 93 -7.26 -9.13 -8.06
CA VAL A 93 -7.86 -8.26 -9.08
C VAL A 93 -6.88 -7.15 -9.44
N TYR A 94 -6.83 -6.82 -10.74
CA TYR A 94 -5.94 -5.77 -11.27
C TYR A 94 -6.69 -4.90 -12.26
N PHE A 95 -6.70 -3.60 -12.05
CA PHE A 95 -7.17 -2.65 -13.05
C PHE A 95 -6.45 -1.31 -12.97
N ALA A 96 -6.45 -0.58 -14.10
CA ALA A 96 -5.98 0.78 -14.16
C ALA A 96 -7.15 1.75 -13.97
N ALA A 97 -6.94 2.80 -13.16
CA ALA A 97 -7.91 3.86 -12.96
C ALA A 97 -7.21 5.18 -12.60
N ASP A 98 -7.89 6.28 -12.86
CA ASP A 98 -7.50 7.58 -12.35
C ASP A 98 -7.93 7.66 -10.88
N ALA A 99 -6.96 7.75 -9.98
CA ALA A 99 -7.23 7.84 -8.55
C ALA A 99 -7.82 9.20 -8.11
N THR A 100 -7.91 10.18 -9.01
CA THR A 100 -8.61 11.45 -8.76
C THR A 100 -10.09 11.39 -9.15
N ASP A 101 -10.50 10.39 -9.93
CA ASP A 101 -11.90 10.11 -10.26
C ASP A 101 -12.54 9.26 -9.15
N ALA A 102 -13.05 9.92 -8.13
CA ALA A 102 -13.60 9.28 -6.95
C ALA A 102 -14.81 8.40 -7.25
N VAL A 103 -15.69 8.82 -8.16
CA VAL A 103 -16.90 8.08 -8.54
C VAL A 103 -16.55 6.88 -9.40
N GLY A 104 -15.66 7.05 -10.38
CA GLY A 104 -15.18 5.96 -11.22
C GLY A 104 -14.45 4.89 -10.38
N MET A 105 -13.66 5.30 -9.41
CA MET A 105 -13.02 4.38 -8.45
C MET A 105 -14.05 3.62 -7.62
N TYR A 106 -15.00 4.32 -7.03
CA TYR A 106 -16.09 3.73 -6.26
C TYR A 106 -16.83 2.64 -7.05
N ASN A 107 -17.26 2.96 -8.27
CA ASN A 107 -18.01 2.02 -9.11
C ASN A 107 -17.19 0.76 -9.41
N LYS A 108 -15.91 0.90 -9.74
CA LYS A 108 -15.03 -0.26 -10.00
C LYS A 108 -14.81 -1.11 -8.76
N ILE A 109 -14.64 -0.49 -7.58
CA ILE A 109 -14.49 -1.25 -6.34
C ILE A 109 -15.79 -1.95 -5.98
N MET A 110 -16.94 -1.31 -6.14
CA MET A 110 -18.25 -1.94 -5.95
C MET A 110 -18.43 -3.18 -6.83
N GLU A 111 -18.07 -3.08 -8.11
CA GLU A 111 -18.11 -4.20 -9.06
C GLU A 111 -17.27 -5.38 -8.60
N HIS A 112 -16.03 -5.13 -8.17
CA HIS A 112 -15.08 -6.17 -7.78
C HIS A 112 -15.25 -6.71 -6.36
N THR A 113 -16.12 -6.10 -5.56
CA THR A 113 -16.39 -6.49 -4.15
C THR A 113 -17.84 -6.92 -3.90
N ASP A 114 -18.60 -7.17 -4.97
CA ASP A 114 -20.02 -7.54 -4.86
C ASP A 114 -20.83 -6.53 -4.01
N GLY A 115 -20.50 -5.25 -4.16
CA GLY A 115 -21.15 -4.14 -3.47
C GLY A 115 -20.71 -3.90 -2.01
N LYS A 116 -19.72 -4.65 -1.50
CA LYS A 116 -19.33 -4.59 -0.07
C LYS A 116 -18.26 -3.55 0.24
N LEU A 117 -17.52 -3.08 -0.78
CA LEU A 117 -16.34 -2.23 -0.62
C LEU A 117 -15.19 -2.90 0.16
N ALA A 118 -14.13 -2.15 0.46
CA ALA A 118 -12.93 -2.68 1.10
C ALA A 118 -12.96 -2.52 2.63
N ASP A 119 -12.44 -3.52 3.35
CA ASP A 119 -12.15 -3.43 4.78
C ASP A 119 -10.99 -2.46 5.05
N LEU A 120 -9.99 -2.48 4.15
CA LEU A 120 -8.81 -1.64 4.21
C LEU A 120 -8.48 -1.07 2.83
N VAL A 121 -8.31 0.24 2.75
CA VAL A 121 -7.75 0.93 1.58
C VAL A 121 -6.39 1.50 1.92
N ILE A 122 -5.37 1.17 1.13
CA ILE A 122 -4.01 1.70 1.26
C ILE A 122 -3.73 2.59 0.06
N ASN A 123 -3.52 3.88 0.30
CA ASN A 123 -3.19 4.85 -0.74
C ASN A 123 -1.68 5.12 -0.76
N CYS A 124 -1.01 4.65 -1.82
CA CYS A 124 0.42 4.83 -2.08
C CYS A 124 0.71 5.80 -3.24
N VAL A 125 -0.32 6.49 -3.76
CA VAL A 125 -0.19 7.37 -4.93
C VAL A 125 0.28 8.76 -4.50
N ASN A 126 1.41 9.21 -5.01
CA ASN A 126 1.93 10.56 -4.73
C ASN A 126 1.33 11.61 -5.70
N ILE A 127 0.02 11.65 -5.81
CA ILE A 127 -0.78 12.59 -6.60
C ILE A 127 -1.80 13.22 -5.66
N PRO A 128 -2.01 14.56 -5.68
CA PRO A 128 -3.04 15.21 -4.87
C PRO A 128 -4.46 14.82 -5.33
N ASN A 129 -5.46 15.06 -4.48
CA ASN A 129 -6.89 14.85 -4.72
C ASN A 129 -7.30 13.37 -4.88
N THR A 130 -6.60 12.46 -4.22
CA THR A 130 -6.93 11.02 -4.21
C THR A 130 -7.64 10.57 -2.93
N GLU A 131 -7.89 11.50 -2.01
CA GLU A 131 -8.49 11.23 -0.71
C GLU A 131 -9.91 10.69 -0.85
N MET A 132 -10.74 11.36 -1.66
CA MET A 132 -12.15 10.99 -1.84
C MET A 132 -12.29 9.60 -2.48
N ALA A 133 -11.46 9.28 -3.49
CA ALA A 133 -11.45 7.96 -4.11
C ALA A 133 -11.10 6.86 -3.08
N SER A 134 -10.16 7.14 -2.19
CA SER A 134 -9.77 6.22 -1.10
C SER A 134 -10.90 6.02 -0.10
N ILE A 135 -11.55 7.11 0.33
CA ILE A 135 -12.66 7.10 1.30
C ILE A 135 -13.87 6.35 0.75
N LEU A 136 -14.29 6.66 -0.48
CA LEU A 136 -15.45 6.01 -1.11
C LEU A 136 -15.22 4.52 -1.40
N SER A 137 -13.97 4.11 -1.62
CA SER A 137 -13.60 2.71 -1.83
C SER A 137 -13.64 1.87 -0.55
N CYS A 138 -13.67 2.51 0.62
CA CYS A 138 -13.72 1.87 1.92
C CYS A 138 -15.16 1.67 2.39
N ARG A 139 -15.47 0.53 3.01
CA ARG A 139 -16.77 0.32 3.67
C ARG A 139 -16.87 1.14 4.97
N ASP A 140 -18.08 1.32 5.48
CA ASP A 140 -18.27 1.90 6.81
C ASP A 140 -17.66 1.00 7.89
N GLY A 141 -17.04 1.63 8.88
CA GLY A 141 -16.23 0.97 9.91
C GLY A 141 -14.88 0.43 9.43
N GLY A 142 -14.56 0.58 8.13
CA GLY A 142 -13.29 0.18 7.56
C GLY A 142 -12.16 1.18 7.86
N THR A 143 -10.99 0.91 7.31
CA THR A 143 -9.79 1.75 7.53
C THR A 143 -9.22 2.26 6.20
N VAL A 144 -8.87 3.53 6.15
CA VAL A 144 -8.10 4.13 5.05
C VAL A 144 -6.72 4.52 5.57
N TYR A 145 -5.68 3.98 4.95
CA TYR A 145 -4.29 4.34 5.23
C TYR A 145 -3.71 5.17 4.09
N PHE A 146 -3.41 6.41 4.37
CA PHE A 146 -2.75 7.33 3.45
C PHE A 146 -1.24 7.33 3.73
N PHE A 147 -0.49 6.60 2.92
CA PHE A 147 0.98 6.60 2.96
C PHE A 147 1.56 7.75 2.14
N SER A 148 0.80 8.27 1.19
CA SER A 148 1.23 9.32 0.26
C SER A 148 1.54 10.64 0.98
N MET A 149 2.66 11.26 0.60
CA MET A 149 3.04 12.61 1.04
C MET A 149 2.20 13.72 0.36
N ALA A 150 1.47 13.39 -0.71
CA ALA A 150 0.55 14.31 -1.39
C ALA A 150 -0.82 14.41 -0.70
N THR A 151 -1.06 13.59 0.34
CA THR A 151 -2.35 13.57 1.04
C THR A 151 -2.60 14.88 1.80
N SER A 152 -3.76 15.49 1.55
CA SER A 152 -4.27 16.63 2.31
C SER A 152 -5.07 16.14 3.51
N PHE A 153 -4.60 16.46 4.72
CA PHE A 153 -5.31 16.13 5.95
C PHE A 153 -6.73 16.73 5.96
N THR A 154 -6.86 17.98 5.55
CA THR A 154 -8.16 18.67 5.51
C THR A 154 -9.12 18.03 4.51
N GLN A 155 -8.65 17.68 3.32
CA GLN A 155 -9.49 17.00 2.31
C GLN A 155 -9.92 15.62 2.78
N ALA A 156 -9.05 14.86 3.44
CA ALA A 156 -9.41 13.56 3.99
C ALA A 156 -10.48 13.67 5.08
N ALA A 157 -10.25 14.53 6.08
CA ALA A 157 -11.15 14.71 7.21
C ALA A 157 -12.53 15.24 6.77
N LEU A 158 -12.57 16.37 6.04
CA LEU A 158 -13.81 16.96 5.57
C LEU A 158 -14.49 16.14 4.48
N GLY A 159 -13.72 15.39 3.70
CA GLY A 159 -14.26 14.50 2.65
C GLY A 159 -15.12 13.38 3.24
N ALA A 160 -14.64 12.68 4.26
CA ALA A 160 -15.40 11.61 4.91
C ALA A 160 -16.69 12.15 5.56
N GLU A 161 -16.59 13.27 6.28
CA GLU A 161 -17.74 13.92 6.89
C GLU A 161 -18.76 14.39 5.83
N GLY A 162 -18.27 15.00 4.75
CA GLY A 162 -19.12 15.54 3.68
C GLY A 162 -19.94 14.49 2.92
N VAL A 163 -19.44 13.24 2.85
CA VAL A 163 -20.19 12.12 2.23
C VAL A 163 -20.80 11.16 3.24
N GLY A 164 -20.70 11.46 4.53
CA GLY A 164 -21.29 10.65 5.60
C GLY A 164 -20.66 9.25 5.73
N LYS A 165 -19.36 9.13 5.49
CA LYS A 165 -18.59 7.88 5.62
C LYS A 165 -17.97 7.75 7.01
N ASP A 166 -18.33 6.68 7.72
CA ASP A 166 -17.72 6.30 9.00
C ASP A 166 -16.47 5.43 8.72
N VAL A 167 -15.29 6.06 8.65
CA VAL A 167 -14.03 5.38 8.38
C VAL A 167 -12.94 5.76 9.38
N ASN A 168 -12.10 4.79 9.73
CA ASN A 168 -10.88 5.06 10.46
C ASN A 168 -9.80 5.54 9.48
N MET A 169 -9.06 6.60 9.83
CA MET A 169 -8.00 7.12 8.97
C MET A 169 -6.64 7.10 9.67
N ILE A 170 -5.63 6.64 8.94
CA ILE A 170 -4.22 6.74 9.33
C ILE A 170 -3.53 7.57 8.26
N ILE A 171 -2.98 8.72 8.64
CA ILE A 171 -2.37 9.66 7.70
C ILE A 171 -0.91 9.88 8.02
N GLY A 172 -0.05 9.71 7.00
CA GLY A 172 1.33 10.16 7.04
C GLY A 172 2.26 9.43 8.01
N ASN A 173 1.94 8.22 8.42
CA ASN A 173 2.80 7.46 9.33
C ASN A 173 3.80 6.60 8.54
N GLY A 174 4.95 7.18 8.22
CA GLY A 174 6.08 6.47 7.61
C GLY A 174 6.87 5.57 8.57
N TYR A 175 6.58 5.64 9.88
CA TYR A 175 7.21 4.81 10.89
C TYR A 175 6.21 3.85 11.55
N SER A 176 6.58 2.57 11.60
CA SER A 176 5.90 1.54 12.36
C SER A 176 6.95 0.65 13.02
N LYS A 177 6.76 0.26 14.27
CA LYS A 177 7.74 -0.58 15.00
C LYS A 177 8.06 -1.84 14.19
N GLY A 178 9.35 -2.08 13.96
CA GLY A 178 9.82 -3.24 13.19
C GLY A 178 9.73 -3.07 11.66
N HIS A 179 9.39 -1.88 11.15
CA HIS A 179 9.21 -1.62 9.72
C HIS A 179 10.40 -2.05 8.85
N ALA A 180 11.62 -1.77 9.27
CA ALA A 180 12.81 -2.15 8.53
C ALA A 180 12.96 -3.68 8.39
N ALA A 181 12.74 -4.42 9.49
CA ALA A 181 12.80 -5.88 9.47
C ALA A 181 11.74 -6.49 8.54
N ILE A 182 10.51 -5.96 8.57
CA ILE A 182 9.42 -6.40 7.68
C ILE A 182 9.81 -6.14 6.22
N ALA A 183 10.25 -4.94 5.89
CA ALA A 183 10.60 -4.57 4.53
C ALA A 183 11.76 -5.40 3.96
N LEU A 184 12.81 -5.63 4.74
CA LEU A 184 13.93 -6.50 4.34
C LEU A 184 13.50 -7.97 4.21
N GLN A 185 12.56 -8.42 5.04
CA GLN A 185 12.04 -9.77 4.98
C GLN A 185 11.31 -10.06 3.67
N LEU A 186 10.57 -9.08 3.11
CA LEU A 186 9.90 -9.24 1.82
C LEU A 186 10.88 -9.58 0.69
N MET A 187 12.07 -8.98 0.71
CA MET A 187 13.11 -9.26 -0.29
C MET A 187 13.74 -10.65 -0.14
N ARG A 188 13.66 -11.24 1.06
CA ARG A 188 14.11 -12.63 1.30
C ARG A 188 13.04 -13.65 0.95
N GLU A 189 11.76 -13.30 1.18
CA GLU A 189 10.63 -14.19 0.94
C GLU A 189 10.30 -14.36 -0.54
N SER A 190 10.52 -13.32 -1.37
CA SER A 190 10.22 -13.35 -2.79
C SER A 190 11.42 -12.96 -3.65
N PRO A 191 12.14 -13.95 -4.20
CA PRO A 191 13.21 -13.72 -5.16
C PRO A 191 12.74 -12.94 -6.41
N GLU A 192 11.51 -13.16 -6.86
CA GLU A 192 10.95 -12.50 -8.03
C GLU A 192 10.70 -11.00 -7.74
N LEU A 193 10.14 -10.68 -6.57
CA LEU A 193 9.95 -9.28 -6.13
C LEU A 193 11.32 -8.60 -5.96
N ARG A 194 12.27 -9.28 -5.33
CA ARG A 194 13.65 -8.81 -5.18
C ARG A 194 14.28 -8.49 -6.53
N LYS A 195 14.23 -9.40 -7.48
CA LYS A 195 14.76 -9.22 -8.83
C LYS A 195 14.13 -8.02 -9.52
N LEU A 196 12.81 -7.87 -9.44
CA LEU A 196 12.13 -6.72 -10.02
C LEU A 196 12.59 -5.41 -9.38
N PHE A 197 12.80 -5.38 -8.07
CA PHE A 197 13.30 -4.20 -7.37
C PHE A 197 14.73 -3.86 -7.77
N GLU A 198 15.60 -4.85 -7.92
CA GLU A 198 16.98 -4.68 -8.44
C GLU A 198 16.97 -4.08 -9.86
N GLU A 199 16.11 -4.58 -10.75
CA GLU A 199 15.97 -4.09 -12.12
C GLU A 199 15.40 -2.66 -12.23
N MET A 200 14.54 -2.26 -11.28
CA MET A 200 13.82 -0.99 -11.36
C MET A 200 14.44 0.16 -10.58
N PHE A 201 15.14 -0.15 -9.49
CA PHE A 201 15.54 0.84 -8.51
C PHE A 201 17.03 0.77 -8.14
N CYS A 202 17.77 -0.18 -8.70
CA CYS A 202 19.21 -0.35 -8.53
C CYS A 202 19.95 -0.26 -9.84
#